data_8696703db81ab1ec0182770a3854dac7
#
_entry.id   8696703db81ab1ec0182770a3854dac7
#
_cell.length_a   1.000
_cell.length_b   1.000
_cell.length_c   1.000
_cell.angle_alpha   90.00
_cell.angle_beta   90.00
_cell.angle_gamma   90.00
#
_symmetry.space_group_name_H-M   'P 1'
#
loop_
_entity.id
_entity.type
_entity.pdbx_description
1 polymer ?
#
loop_
_entity_poly.entity_id
_entity_poly.type
_entity_poly.pdbx_seq_one_letter_code
_entity_poly.pdbx_strand_id
1 'polypeptide(L)'
;MELNALKVFESAAVDTSIMSFIKQEPLKESRFNYYEPTPNDKNDLKSARPLPMRQNALSTESFIFANATLLDLRGKIESVGTPLKDWDIQINYGIKTGANEAFILTTEKREEILNACKTKEERKRTEALIKPILRGKDIKRYSYEWADLWVINTHNGYTSNLKSKIPPIDIEKYPAIKTHLNSHWDTIATRSDQGDTPYHLRNCAYLEDFEKEKIVYGEIVQEPRFYLDNGECELGYFYAEATSFILTGEHLRYLLGMLHSKLITFAFKTFYAGGGLGESGYRYKKAFIERLPIPQITEKNQELADKITDYAEQILALKEKDPKANTQRLEKEIDALVYQLYHLTDEEIKIIEDGQ
;
A
#
# COMPACT_ATOMS: atom_id res chain seq x y z
N MET A 1 21.25 11.20 -16.59
CA MET A 1 22.11 11.16 -15.38
C MET A 1 21.19 11.30 -14.19
N GLU A 2 21.21 10.35 -13.31
CA GLU A 2 20.41 10.32 -12.07
C GLU A 2 21.28 10.81 -10.93
N LEU A 3 20.81 11.78 -10.14
CA LEU A 3 21.61 12.41 -9.08
C LEU A 3 21.09 12.08 -7.67
N ASN A 4 20.34 10.98 -7.51
CA ASN A 4 19.68 10.60 -6.27
C ASN A 4 20.62 10.42 -5.07
N ALA A 5 21.85 9.93 -5.32
CA ALA A 5 22.87 9.79 -4.30
C ALA A 5 23.52 11.13 -3.89
N LEU A 6 23.22 12.22 -4.61
CA LEU A 6 23.78 13.55 -4.38
C LEU A 6 22.71 14.49 -3.88
N LYS A 7 22.88 15.06 -2.71
CA LYS A 7 21.99 16.12 -2.23
C LYS A 7 22.22 17.40 -3.03
N VAL A 8 21.45 17.59 -4.11
CA VAL A 8 21.57 18.74 -5.02
C VAL A 8 21.01 20.02 -4.40
N PHE A 9 19.92 19.90 -3.65
CA PHE A 9 19.27 21.03 -2.97
C PHE A 9 19.38 20.90 -1.45
N GLU A 10 19.73 21.97 -0.76
CA GLU A 10 19.88 21.96 0.70
C GLU A 10 18.52 21.85 1.43
N SER A 11 17.48 22.47 0.88
CA SER A 11 16.17 22.63 1.52
C SER A 11 15.07 21.75 0.95
N ALA A 12 15.32 21.01 -0.12
CA ALA A 12 14.31 20.16 -0.77
C ALA A 12 14.72 18.67 -0.73
N ALA A 13 13.79 17.83 -0.27
CA ALA A 13 13.92 16.38 -0.33
C ALA A 13 13.35 15.87 -1.67
N VAL A 14 14.10 16.14 -2.77
CA VAL A 14 13.72 15.71 -4.13
C VAL A 14 14.87 14.99 -4.79
N ASP A 15 14.56 13.92 -5.48
CA ASP A 15 15.48 13.23 -6.36
C ASP A 15 15.62 14.04 -7.65
N THR A 16 16.84 14.24 -8.09
CA THR A 16 17.15 15.11 -9.23
C THR A 16 17.72 14.29 -10.37
N SER A 17 17.28 14.55 -11.59
CA SER A 17 17.87 13.94 -12.79
C SER A 17 18.18 14.99 -13.87
N ILE A 18 19.18 14.71 -14.69
CA ILE A 18 19.50 15.47 -15.90
C ILE A 18 19.18 14.59 -17.10
N MET A 19 18.20 15.01 -17.89
CA MET A 19 17.76 14.31 -19.09
C MET A 19 18.11 15.12 -20.33
N SER A 20 18.68 14.46 -21.35
CA SER A 20 18.91 15.04 -22.67
C SER A 20 18.24 14.16 -23.71
N PHE A 21 17.46 14.75 -24.61
CA PHE A 21 16.75 14.02 -25.66
C PHE A 21 16.69 14.84 -26.96
N ILE A 22 16.56 14.13 -28.08
CA ILE A 22 16.41 14.68 -29.41
C ILE A 22 15.06 14.20 -29.95
N LYS A 23 14.28 15.12 -30.56
CA LYS A 23 13.00 14.79 -31.19
C LYS A 23 13.22 14.18 -32.58
N GLN A 24 13.53 12.88 -32.58
CA GLN A 24 13.67 12.09 -33.82
C GLN A 24 13.34 10.62 -33.52
N GLU A 25 12.97 9.86 -34.53
CA GLU A 25 12.80 8.42 -34.41
C GLU A 25 14.15 7.75 -34.11
N PRO A 26 14.24 6.87 -33.08
CA PRO A 26 15.47 6.17 -32.76
C PRO A 26 15.80 5.13 -33.83
N LEU A 27 17.06 4.98 -34.17
CA LEU A 27 17.52 3.86 -34.99
C LEU A 27 17.37 2.55 -34.18
N LYS A 28 17.17 1.42 -34.89
CA LYS A 28 16.93 0.10 -34.29
C LYS A 28 17.95 -0.31 -33.21
N GLU A 29 19.21 0.09 -33.39
CA GLU A 29 20.33 -0.22 -32.48
C GLU A 29 20.80 1.02 -31.70
N SER A 30 19.95 2.05 -31.58
CA SER A 30 20.32 3.27 -30.82
C SER A 30 20.63 2.94 -29.38
N ARG A 31 21.73 3.52 -28.90
CA ARG A 31 22.21 3.42 -27.53
C ARG A 31 22.35 4.79 -26.92
N PHE A 32 22.24 4.86 -25.58
CA PHE A 32 22.56 6.04 -24.80
C PHE A 32 23.35 5.65 -23.56
N ASN A 33 23.99 6.61 -22.92
CA ASN A 33 24.68 6.40 -21.67
C ASN A 33 23.82 6.88 -20.50
N TYR A 34 23.55 5.98 -19.57
CA TYR A 34 22.99 6.30 -18.26
C TYR A 34 24.13 6.50 -17.26
N TYR A 35 24.00 7.47 -16.36
CA TYR A 35 24.98 7.78 -15.34
C TYR A 35 24.26 7.86 -13.99
N GLU A 36 24.81 7.18 -12.99
CA GLU A 36 24.37 7.21 -11.60
C GLU A 36 25.58 7.56 -10.72
N PRO A 37 25.88 8.86 -10.56
CA PRO A 37 26.99 9.30 -9.74
C PRO A 37 26.83 8.88 -8.28
N THR A 38 27.93 8.46 -7.68
CA THR A 38 28.03 8.13 -6.26
C THR A 38 28.40 9.39 -5.45
N PRO A 39 28.32 9.38 -4.10
CA PRO A 39 28.81 10.49 -3.28
C PRO A 39 30.26 10.88 -3.56
N ASN A 40 31.10 9.94 -4.04
CA ASN A 40 32.48 10.22 -4.41
C ASN A 40 32.60 11.07 -5.67
N ASP A 41 31.62 11.05 -6.55
CA ASP A 41 31.59 11.83 -7.79
C ASP A 41 31.04 13.26 -7.59
N LYS A 42 30.67 13.65 -6.36
CA LYS A 42 30.01 14.92 -6.04
C LYS A 42 30.75 16.15 -6.55
N ASN A 43 32.08 16.13 -6.52
CA ASN A 43 32.93 17.26 -6.92
C ASN A 43 33.33 17.19 -8.39
N ASP A 44 33.19 16.04 -9.04
CA ASP A 44 33.48 15.85 -10.47
C ASP A 44 32.57 14.81 -11.09
N LEU A 45 31.39 15.25 -11.55
CA LEU A 45 30.40 14.38 -12.21
C LEU A 45 30.94 13.72 -13.50
N LYS A 46 32.06 14.18 -14.05
CA LYS A 46 32.68 13.55 -15.22
C LYS A 46 33.40 12.24 -14.88
N SER A 47 33.68 12.01 -13.59
CA SER A 47 34.25 10.75 -13.11
C SER A 47 33.24 9.61 -13.07
N ALA A 48 31.94 9.93 -13.09
CA ALA A 48 30.87 8.93 -13.08
C ALA A 48 30.96 8.02 -14.31
N ARG A 49 30.91 6.71 -14.09
CA ARG A 49 30.99 5.71 -15.16
C ARG A 49 29.69 5.57 -15.91
N PRO A 50 29.69 5.58 -17.25
CA PRO A 50 28.51 5.35 -18.06
C PRO A 50 28.06 3.89 -17.99
N LEU A 51 26.76 3.67 -17.89
CA LEU A 51 26.10 2.41 -18.17
C LEU A 51 25.49 2.51 -19.58
N PRO A 52 26.05 1.84 -20.60
CA PRO A 52 25.49 1.86 -21.95
C PRO A 52 24.17 1.08 -21.99
N MET A 53 23.10 1.73 -22.44
CA MET A 53 21.78 1.15 -22.56
C MET A 53 21.27 1.19 -23.99
N ARG A 54 20.45 0.20 -24.37
CA ARG A 54 19.73 0.22 -25.65
C ARG A 54 18.47 1.07 -25.48
N GLN A 55 18.19 1.91 -26.46
CA GLN A 55 17.01 2.79 -26.42
C GLN A 55 15.68 2.00 -26.49
N ASN A 56 15.67 0.87 -27.19
CA ASN A 56 14.50 -0.01 -27.26
C ASN A 56 14.24 -0.79 -25.93
N ALA A 57 15.12 -0.71 -24.95
CA ALA A 57 14.86 -1.22 -23.59
C ALA A 57 13.96 -0.29 -22.77
N LEU A 58 13.73 0.95 -23.23
CA LEU A 58 12.81 1.90 -22.60
C LEU A 58 11.39 1.67 -23.12
N SER A 59 10.41 1.75 -22.23
CA SER A 59 8.99 1.68 -22.58
C SER A 59 8.33 3.05 -22.48
N THR A 60 7.14 3.20 -23.07
CA THR A 60 6.33 4.42 -22.95
C THR A 60 5.70 4.57 -21.54
N GLU A 61 5.63 3.49 -20.78
CA GLU A 61 5.02 3.50 -19.44
C GLU A 61 5.97 3.98 -18.37
N SER A 62 7.27 3.58 -18.45
CA SER A 62 8.29 4.01 -17.51
C SER A 62 9.70 3.76 -18.07
N PHE A 63 10.63 4.64 -17.74
CA PHE A 63 12.04 4.41 -18.01
C PHE A 63 12.67 3.69 -16.82
N ILE A 64 13.22 2.49 -17.07
CA ILE A 64 13.95 1.73 -16.07
C ILE A 64 15.40 1.68 -16.51
N PHE A 65 16.26 2.26 -15.68
CA PHE A 65 17.69 2.32 -15.92
C PHE A 65 18.38 1.23 -15.10
N ALA A 66 18.70 0.12 -15.74
CA ALA A 66 19.32 -1.03 -15.11
C ALA A 66 20.30 -1.71 -16.08
N ASN A 67 21.22 -2.50 -15.56
CA ASN A 67 22.13 -3.31 -16.38
C ASN A 67 21.35 -4.46 -17.07
N ALA A 68 21.99 -5.10 -18.05
CA ALA A 68 21.37 -6.16 -18.84
C ALA A 68 20.84 -7.32 -17.97
N THR A 69 21.60 -7.74 -16.97
CA THR A 69 21.22 -8.83 -16.05
C THR A 69 19.94 -8.52 -15.29
N LEU A 70 19.79 -7.28 -14.78
CA LEU A 70 18.57 -6.85 -14.09
C LEU A 70 17.39 -6.73 -15.05
N LEU A 71 17.60 -6.28 -16.29
CA LEU A 71 16.56 -6.22 -17.31
C LEU A 71 16.09 -7.62 -17.75
N ASP A 72 17.01 -8.57 -17.87
CA ASP A 72 16.69 -9.97 -18.17
C ASP A 72 15.90 -10.60 -17.03
N LEU A 73 16.31 -10.40 -15.77
CA LEU A 73 15.57 -10.84 -14.59
C LEU A 73 14.17 -10.22 -14.54
N ARG A 74 14.04 -8.93 -14.80
CA ARG A 74 12.73 -8.26 -14.92
C ARG A 74 11.87 -8.93 -16.00
N GLY A 75 12.41 -9.14 -17.20
CA GLY A 75 11.69 -9.79 -18.29
C GLY A 75 11.18 -11.19 -17.92
N LYS A 76 11.99 -11.95 -17.16
CA LYS A 76 11.61 -13.25 -16.64
C LYS A 76 10.46 -13.14 -15.64
N ILE A 77 10.56 -12.22 -14.67
CA ILE A 77 9.51 -11.96 -13.67
C ILE A 77 8.19 -11.58 -14.37
N GLU A 78 8.24 -10.67 -15.34
CA GLU A 78 7.07 -10.23 -16.11
C GLU A 78 6.49 -11.33 -17.02
N SER A 79 7.31 -12.27 -17.50
CA SER A 79 6.84 -13.39 -18.34
C SER A 79 6.08 -14.47 -17.55
N VAL A 80 6.36 -14.59 -16.25
CA VAL A 80 5.73 -15.59 -15.35
C VAL A 80 4.51 -14.96 -14.63
N GLY A 81 4.62 -13.72 -14.23
CA GLY A 81 3.60 -13.03 -13.46
C GLY A 81 2.58 -12.28 -14.31
N THR A 82 1.39 -12.10 -13.77
CA THR A 82 0.33 -11.22 -14.30
C THR A 82 0.27 -9.96 -13.45
N PRO A 83 0.27 -8.74 -14.04
CA PRO A 83 0.11 -7.51 -13.28
C PRO A 83 -1.13 -7.55 -12.38
N LEU A 84 -1.00 -7.09 -11.13
CA LEU A 84 -2.12 -7.13 -10.17
C LEU A 84 -3.36 -6.34 -10.65
N LYS A 85 -3.20 -5.35 -11.52
CA LYS A 85 -4.34 -4.65 -12.14
C LYS A 85 -5.25 -5.56 -12.98
N ASP A 86 -4.72 -6.71 -13.43
CA ASP A 86 -5.41 -7.69 -14.28
C ASP A 86 -5.93 -8.90 -13.46
N TRP A 87 -5.83 -8.82 -12.11
CA TRP A 87 -6.42 -9.76 -11.16
C TRP A 87 -7.83 -9.31 -10.76
N ASP A 88 -8.64 -10.24 -10.25
CA ASP A 88 -9.94 -9.90 -9.62
C ASP A 88 -9.73 -9.34 -8.21
N ILE A 89 -9.10 -8.18 -8.16
CA ILE A 89 -8.83 -7.43 -6.94
C ILE A 89 -9.15 -5.95 -7.13
N GLN A 90 -9.36 -5.26 -6.01
CA GLN A 90 -9.52 -3.81 -5.98
C GLN A 90 -8.53 -3.21 -4.97
N ILE A 91 -7.82 -2.17 -5.39
CA ILE A 91 -6.96 -1.39 -4.51
C ILE A 91 -7.57 -0.01 -4.32
N ASN A 92 -7.86 0.35 -3.07
CA ASN A 92 -8.52 1.60 -2.72
C ASN A 92 -7.79 2.33 -1.59
N TYR A 93 -7.96 3.65 -1.53
CA TYR A 93 -7.39 4.49 -0.48
C TYR A 93 -8.16 4.32 0.84
N GLY A 94 -7.48 4.58 1.95
CA GLY A 94 -8.12 4.78 3.24
C GLY A 94 -9.04 6.02 3.26
N ILE A 95 -9.84 6.14 4.32
CA ILE A 95 -10.78 7.24 4.51
C ILE A 95 -10.03 8.55 4.72
N LYS A 96 -10.43 9.57 3.98
CA LYS A 96 -9.98 10.96 4.15
C LYS A 96 -11.03 11.74 4.92
N THR A 97 -10.65 12.22 6.09
CA THR A 97 -11.53 13.04 6.93
C THR A 97 -11.43 14.53 6.61
N GLY A 98 -10.27 14.99 6.14
CA GLY A 98 -9.96 16.40 5.97
C GLY A 98 -9.84 17.19 7.28
N ALA A 99 -10.16 16.56 8.43
CA ALA A 99 -10.10 17.12 9.77
C ALA A 99 -9.98 15.99 10.81
N ASN A 100 -8.78 15.39 10.90
CA ASN A 100 -8.57 14.23 11.76
C ASN A 100 -8.94 14.53 13.24
N GLU A 101 -8.66 15.73 13.73
CA GLU A 101 -8.98 16.15 15.10
C GLU A 101 -10.49 16.12 15.43
N ALA A 102 -11.37 16.22 14.41
CA ALA A 102 -12.81 16.14 14.58
C ALA A 102 -13.38 14.74 14.38
N PHE A 103 -12.81 13.97 13.44
CA PHE A 103 -13.38 12.68 13.01
C PHE A 103 -12.63 11.46 13.53
N ILE A 104 -11.38 11.61 13.99
CA ILE A 104 -10.62 10.52 14.60
C ILE A 104 -10.66 10.69 16.12
N LEU A 105 -11.19 9.70 16.81
CA LEU A 105 -11.40 9.71 18.25
C LEU A 105 -10.43 8.75 18.94
N THR A 106 -10.04 9.08 20.17
CA THR A 106 -9.50 8.09 21.10
C THR A 106 -10.63 7.26 21.71
N THR A 107 -10.31 6.13 22.32
CA THR A 107 -11.31 5.31 23.03
C THR A 107 -12.02 6.10 24.12
N GLU A 108 -11.30 6.96 24.88
CA GLU A 108 -11.89 7.81 25.92
C GLU A 108 -12.91 8.78 25.31
N LYS A 109 -12.58 9.43 24.19
CA LYS A 109 -13.49 10.37 23.52
C LYS A 109 -14.70 9.64 22.93
N ARG A 110 -14.51 8.43 22.39
CA ARG A 110 -15.63 7.57 21.95
C ARG A 110 -16.58 7.29 23.11
N GLU A 111 -16.07 6.88 24.27
CA GLU A 111 -16.90 6.60 25.44
C GLU A 111 -17.61 7.85 25.98
N GLU A 112 -16.97 9.03 25.95
CA GLU A 112 -17.65 10.30 26.30
C GLU A 112 -18.85 10.55 25.40
N ILE A 113 -18.69 10.38 24.06
CA ILE A 113 -19.78 10.55 23.08
C ILE A 113 -20.91 9.53 23.34
N LEU A 114 -20.56 8.26 23.56
CA LEU A 114 -21.52 7.20 23.83
C LEU A 114 -22.30 7.43 25.14
N ASN A 115 -21.64 7.96 26.16
CA ASN A 115 -22.26 8.29 27.45
C ASN A 115 -23.13 9.55 27.36
N ALA A 116 -22.90 10.44 26.39
CA ALA A 116 -23.74 11.61 26.13
C ALA A 116 -25.04 11.27 25.37
N CYS A 117 -25.18 10.06 24.85
CA CYS A 117 -26.42 9.61 24.19
C CYS A 117 -27.57 9.53 25.20
N LYS A 118 -28.73 10.08 24.85
CA LYS A 118 -29.90 10.21 25.72
C LYS A 118 -30.75 8.93 25.81
N THR A 119 -30.69 8.07 24.79
CA THR A 119 -31.46 6.82 24.73
C THR A 119 -30.58 5.64 24.37
N LYS A 120 -31.02 4.43 24.69
CA LYS A 120 -30.32 3.19 24.30
C LYS A 120 -30.23 3.03 22.77
N GLU A 121 -31.27 3.45 22.06
CA GLU A 121 -31.36 3.41 20.61
C GLU A 121 -30.36 4.38 19.97
N GLU A 122 -30.23 5.58 20.51
CA GLU A 122 -29.21 6.55 20.09
C GLU A 122 -27.80 5.99 20.33
N ARG A 123 -27.53 5.45 21.52
CA ARG A 123 -26.24 4.84 21.85
C ARG A 123 -25.89 3.73 20.87
N LYS A 124 -26.83 2.79 20.63
CA LYS A 124 -26.60 1.65 19.73
C LYS A 124 -26.26 2.08 18.30
N ARG A 125 -27.03 3.04 17.73
CA ARG A 125 -26.72 3.52 16.36
C ARG A 125 -25.46 4.38 16.31
N THR A 126 -25.14 5.15 17.36
CA THR A 126 -23.91 5.92 17.48
C THR A 126 -22.69 5.01 17.56
N GLU A 127 -22.78 3.95 18.36
CA GLU A 127 -21.74 2.93 18.46
C GLU A 127 -21.49 2.24 17.10
N ALA A 128 -22.53 1.89 16.37
CA ALA A 128 -22.44 1.30 15.04
C ALA A 128 -21.79 2.24 14.00
N LEU A 129 -21.91 3.56 14.19
CA LEU A 129 -21.33 4.56 13.29
C LEU A 129 -19.85 4.85 13.56
N ILE A 130 -19.38 4.57 14.76
CA ILE A 130 -17.98 4.79 15.14
C ILE A 130 -17.20 3.47 14.94
N LYS A 131 -16.24 3.48 14.04
CA LYS A 131 -15.49 2.30 13.59
C LYS A 131 -14.04 2.34 14.02
N PRO A 132 -13.41 1.19 14.40
CA PRO A 132 -11.98 1.16 14.66
C PRO A 132 -11.21 1.46 13.38
N ILE A 133 -10.07 2.18 13.49
CA ILE A 133 -9.29 2.61 12.34
C ILE A 133 -7.79 2.37 12.53
N LEU A 134 -7.11 1.97 11.44
CA LEU A 134 -5.66 1.83 11.36
C LEU A 134 -5.07 2.94 10.48
N ARG A 135 -3.97 3.53 10.95
CA ARG A 135 -3.11 4.41 10.16
C ARG A 135 -1.99 3.60 9.52
N GLY A 136 -1.35 4.11 8.49
CA GLY A 136 -0.23 3.43 7.84
C GLY A 136 0.89 2.99 8.80
N LYS A 137 1.20 3.78 9.85
CA LYS A 137 2.21 3.45 10.87
C LYS A 137 1.80 2.34 11.84
N ASP A 138 0.50 2.10 11.98
CA ASP A 138 -0.05 1.07 12.87
C ASP A 138 0.08 -0.33 12.24
N ILE A 139 0.26 -0.40 10.91
CA ILE A 139 0.37 -1.64 10.16
C ILE A 139 1.80 -2.18 10.27
N LYS A 140 1.93 -3.46 10.59
CA LYS A 140 3.18 -4.20 10.71
C LYS A 140 3.22 -5.35 9.70
N ARG A 141 4.33 -6.06 9.67
CA ARG A 141 4.51 -7.25 8.84
C ARG A 141 3.62 -8.39 9.35
N TYR A 142 2.60 -8.78 8.60
CA TYR A 142 1.57 -9.78 8.94
C TYR A 142 0.74 -9.45 10.19
N SER A 143 0.81 -8.24 10.74
CA SER A 143 0.13 -7.87 11.99
C SER A 143 -0.13 -6.37 12.04
N TYR A 144 -0.65 -5.89 13.16
CA TYR A 144 -0.87 -4.47 13.44
C TYR A 144 -0.60 -4.15 14.91
N GLU A 145 -0.39 -2.87 15.20
CA GLU A 145 -0.38 -2.30 16.56
C GLU A 145 -1.43 -1.18 16.59
N TRP A 146 -2.63 -1.54 17.05
CA TRP A 146 -3.71 -0.57 17.10
C TRP A 146 -3.44 0.51 18.16
N ALA A 147 -3.71 1.75 17.79
CA ALA A 147 -3.45 2.91 18.64
C ALA A 147 -4.71 3.41 19.38
N ASP A 148 -5.69 2.54 19.59
CA ASP A 148 -6.96 2.84 20.25
C ASP A 148 -7.72 4.00 19.58
N LEU A 149 -7.69 4.05 18.25
CA LEU A 149 -8.32 5.09 17.45
C LEU A 149 -9.56 4.59 16.73
N TRP A 150 -10.52 5.50 16.61
CA TRP A 150 -11.82 5.27 16.00
C TRP A 150 -12.13 6.38 15.00
N VAL A 151 -12.89 6.08 13.95
CA VAL A 151 -13.41 7.09 13.01
C VAL A 151 -14.92 7.23 13.14
N ILE A 152 -15.40 8.46 13.14
CA ILE A 152 -16.83 8.77 12.99
C ILE A 152 -17.16 8.63 11.51
N ASN A 153 -17.85 7.54 11.13
CA ASN A 153 -18.19 7.25 9.73
C ASN A 153 -19.48 7.93 9.30
N THR A 154 -19.54 9.27 9.39
CA THR A 154 -20.65 10.06 8.85
C THR A 154 -20.57 10.13 7.33
N HIS A 155 -20.80 9.01 6.65
CA HIS A 155 -20.70 8.91 5.19
C HIS A 155 -21.71 9.79 4.45
N ASN A 156 -21.33 10.26 3.27
CA ASN A 156 -22.15 11.10 2.38
C ASN A 156 -23.05 10.29 1.43
N GLY A 157 -23.47 9.11 1.86
CA GLY A 157 -24.18 8.17 1.01
C GLY A 157 -23.27 7.42 0.04
N TYR A 158 -23.74 6.29 -0.44
CA TYR A 158 -23.04 5.46 -1.43
C TYR A 158 -24.01 4.49 -2.11
N THR A 159 -23.54 3.83 -3.16
CA THR A 159 -24.29 2.72 -3.76
C THR A 159 -23.72 1.43 -3.23
N SER A 160 -24.54 0.62 -2.55
CA SER A 160 -24.11 -0.66 -2.00
C SER A 160 -23.75 -1.68 -3.10
N ASN A 161 -23.04 -2.73 -2.73
CA ASN A 161 -22.74 -3.86 -3.63
C ASN A 161 -24.02 -4.52 -4.20
N LEU A 162 -25.15 -4.42 -3.47
CA LEU A 162 -26.48 -4.88 -3.93
C LEU A 162 -27.18 -3.85 -4.83
N LYS A 163 -26.47 -2.81 -5.28
CA LYS A 163 -26.96 -1.73 -6.13
C LYS A 163 -28.08 -0.88 -5.50
N SER A 164 -28.21 -0.91 -4.17
CA SER A 164 -29.13 -0.06 -3.42
C SER A 164 -28.45 1.27 -3.09
N LYS A 165 -29.17 2.38 -3.25
CA LYS A 165 -28.68 3.69 -2.81
C LYS A 165 -28.85 3.83 -1.30
N ILE A 166 -27.74 4.00 -0.60
CA ILE A 166 -27.70 4.32 0.81
C ILE A 166 -27.60 5.85 0.93
N PRO A 167 -28.54 6.53 1.57
CA PRO A 167 -28.52 7.99 1.69
C PRO A 167 -27.38 8.45 2.61
N PRO A 168 -26.99 9.74 2.54
CA PRO A 168 -26.11 10.35 3.54
C PRO A 168 -26.64 10.15 4.97
N ILE A 169 -25.72 10.11 5.92
CA ILE A 169 -26.07 10.03 7.34
C ILE A 169 -26.87 11.28 7.73
N ASP A 170 -28.08 11.08 8.25
CA ASP A 170 -28.87 12.14 8.86
C ASP A 170 -28.28 12.49 10.24
N ILE A 171 -27.45 13.53 10.32
CA ILE A 171 -26.75 13.91 11.55
C ILE A 171 -27.70 14.26 12.70
N GLU A 172 -28.95 14.66 12.41
CA GLU A 172 -29.96 14.98 13.43
C GLU A 172 -30.36 13.75 14.26
N LYS A 173 -30.17 12.57 13.72
CA LYS A 173 -30.37 11.30 14.45
C LYS A 173 -29.23 10.94 15.40
N TYR A 174 -28.13 11.70 15.39
CA TYR A 174 -26.93 11.48 16.19
C TYR A 174 -26.54 12.71 17.00
N PRO A 175 -27.39 13.19 17.95
CA PRO A 175 -27.18 14.44 18.68
C PRO A 175 -25.84 14.51 19.40
N ALA A 176 -25.37 13.38 19.98
CA ALA A 176 -24.08 13.34 20.67
C ALA A 176 -22.90 13.55 19.69
N ILE A 177 -22.93 12.91 18.50
CA ILE A 177 -21.92 13.12 17.45
C ILE A 177 -22.01 14.56 16.92
N LYS A 178 -23.22 15.06 16.66
CA LYS A 178 -23.43 16.45 16.20
C LYS A 178 -22.84 17.44 17.17
N THR A 179 -23.05 17.27 18.47
CA THR A 179 -22.49 18.11 19.50
C THR A 179 -20.96 18.09 19.48
N HIS A 180 -20.36 16.90 19.36
CA HIS A 180 -18.90 16.78 19.23
C HIS A 180 -18.39 17.46 17.95
N LEU A 181 -18.98 17.21 16.79
CA LEU A 181 -18.56 17.85 15.53
C LEU A 181 -18.74 19.38 15.56
N ASN A 182 -19.79 19.88 16.22
CA ASN A 182 -19.97 21.33 16.42
C ASN A 182 -18.85 21.98 17.25
N SER A 183 -18.25 21.25 18.18
CA SER A 183 -17.08 21.76 18.91
C SER A 183 -15.83 21.98 18.04
N HIS A 184 -15.82 21.39 16.83
CA HIS A 184 -14.78 21.54 15.81
C HIS A 184 -15.26 22.31 14.56
N TRP A 185 -16.33 23.14 14.72
CA TRP A 185 -17.03 23.75 13.58
C TRP A 185 -16.09 24.55 12.66
N ASP A 186 -15.21 25.35 13.23
CA ASP A 186 -14.29 26.22 12.46
C ASP A 186 -13.39 25.39 11.51
N THR A 187 -12.99 24.20 11.92
CA THR A 187 -12.19 23.28 11.10
C THR A 187 -13.05 22.54 10.07
N ILE A 188 -14.17 21.95 10.50
CA ILE A 188 -14.97 21.11 9.60
C ILE A 188 -15.73 21.91 8.54
N ALA A 189 -16.10 23.16 8.84
CA ALA A 189 -16.84 24.00 7.91
C ALA A 189 -16.01 24.47 6.70
N THR A 190 -14.68 24.49 6.83
CA THR A 190 -13.78 25.05 5.80
C THR A 190 -12.90 23.99 5.11
N ARG A 191 -12.96 22.74 5.54
CA ARG A 191 -12.13 21.68 4.96
C ARG A 191 -12.53 21.34 3.51
N SER A 192 -11.56 20.96 2.68
CA SER A 192 -11.79 20.60 1.28
C SER A 192 -12.34 19.18 1.10
N ASP A 193 -11.93 18.24 1.96
CA ASP A 193 -12.36 16.82 1.91
C ASP A 193 -13.67 16.64 2.73
N GLN A 194 -14.78 17.17 2.24
CA GLN A 194 -16.11 17.06 2.86
C GLN A 194 -17.15 16.49 1.87
N GLY A 195 -18.27 16.03 2.39
CA GLY A 195 -19.46 15.66 1.61
C GLY A 195 -20.42 16.85 1.40
N ASP A 196 -21.71 16.56 1.32
CA ASP A 196 -22.76 17.56 1.06
C ASP A 196 -22.88 18.60 2.19
N THR A 197 -22.49 18.25 3.40
CA THR A 197 -22.43 19.16 4.54
C THR A 197 -21.09 19.00 5.29
N PRO A 198 -20.70 19.97 6.13
CA PRO A 198 -19.49 19.85 6.97
C PRO A 198 -19.50 18.63 7.91
N TYR A 199 -20.63 18.06 8.22
CA TYR A 199 -20.74 16.86 9.06
C TYR A 199 -20.35 15.57 8.32
N HIS A 200 -20.43 15.58 6.98
CA HIS A 200 -20.20 14.37 6.19
C HIS A 200 -18.73 14.22 5.77
N LEU A 201 -18.24 13.00 5.81
CA LEU A 201 -17.01 12.62 5.13
C LEU A 201 -17.20 12.76 3.61
N ARG A 202 -16.11 12.92 2.86
CA ARG A 202 -16.19 12.93 1.39
C ARG A 202 -16.75 11.61 0.85
N ASN A 203 -17.28 11.65 -0.37
CA ASN A 203 -17.81 10.46 -1.04
C ASN A 203 -16.77 9.33 -1.12
N CYS A 204 -17.20 8.13 -0.74
CA CYS A 204 -16.43 6.90 -0.83
C CYS A 204 -17.28 5.81 -1.48
N ALA A 205 -17.04 5.52 -2.77
CA ALA A 205 -17.82 4.54 -3.53
C ALA A 205 -17.60 3.09 -3.07
N TYR A 206 -16.49 2.83 -2.38
CA TYR A 206 -16.06 1.52 -1.89
C TYR A 206 -16.16 1.39 -0.36
N LEU A 207 -17.11 2.10 0.26
CA LEU A 207 -17.22 2.13 1.72
C LEU A 207 -17.44 0.74 2.33
N GLU A 208 -18.19 -0.12 1.64
CA GLU A 208 -18.43 -1.50 2.09
C GLU A 208 -17.19 -2.39 2.05
N ASP A 209 -16.14 -2.00 1.32
CA ASP A 209 -14.89 -2.77 1.24
C ASP A 209 -14.11 -2.72 2.56
N PHE A 210 -14.37 -1.73 3.42
CA PHE A 210 -13.81 -1.70 4.76
C PHE A 210 -14.40 -2.78 5.69
N GLU A 211 -15.57 -3.30 5.38
CA GLU A 211 -16.29 -4.32 6.16
C GLU A 211 -16.19 -5.72 5.52
N LYS A 212 -15.13 -5.97 4.75
CA LYS A 212 -14.80 -7.27 4.15
C LYS A 212 -13.37 -7.67 4.51
N GLU A 213 -13.07 -8.94 4.27
CA GLU A 213 -11.68 -9.41 4.29
C GLU A 213 -10.85 -8.61 3.29
N LYS A 214 -9.70 -8.13 3.74
CA LYS A 214 -8.83 -7.24 2.97
C LYS A 214 -7.40 -7.26 3.47
N ILE A 215 -6.46 -6.98 2.58
CA ILE A 215 -5.10 -6.62 2.98
C ILE A 215 -5.05 -5.11 3.20
N VAL A 216 -4.56 -4.68 4.38
CA VAL A 216 -4.32 -3.27 4.71
C VAL A 216 -2.82 -3.01 4.70
N TYR A 217 -2.38 -1.88 4.10
CA TYR A 217 -0.97 -1.52 4.03
C TYR A 217 -0.74 -0.02 4.04
N GLY A 218 0.44 0.41 4.52
CA GLY A 218 0.82 1.83 4.58
C GLY A 218 1.32 2.37 3.26
N GLU A 219 1.07 3.65 2.96
CA GLU A 219 1.55 4.30 1.73
C GLU A 219 3.06 4.45 1.69
N ILE A 220 3.69 4.86 2.80
CA ILE A 220 5.15 5.10 2.86
C ILE A 220 5.74 4.22 3.94
N VAL A 221 6.59 3.28 3.53
CA VAL A 221 7.28 2.35 4.42
C VAL A 221 8.66 2.00 3.87
N GLN A 222 9.62 1.69 4.73
CA GLN A 222 10.94 1.21 4.35
C GLN A 222 10.89 -0.22 3.84
N GLU A 223 10.20 -1.08 4.60
CA GLU A 223 10.00 -2.49 4.28
C GLU A 223 8.53 -2.80 4.12
N PRO A 224 8.16 -3.81 3.31
CA PRO A 224 6.76 -4.16 3.09
C PRO A 224 6.06 -4.52 4.40
N ARG A 225 4.91 -3.88 4.62
CA ARG A 225 4.05 -4.08 5.78
C ARG A 225 2.62 -4.22 5.29
N PHE A 226 2.21 -5.46 5.19
CA PHE A 226 0.86 -5.85 4.79
C PHE A 226 0.23 -6.66 5.92
N TYR A 227 -1.01 -6.36 6.25
CA TYR A 227 -1.80 -7.05 7.26
C TYR A 227 -3.10 -7.55 6.64
N LEU A 228 -3.45 -8.82 6.85
CA LEU A 228 -4.75 -9.36 6.46
C LEU A 228 -5.75 -9.12 7.58
N ASP A 229 -6.69 -8.23 7.34
CA ASP A 229 -7.85 -7.98 8.21
C ASP A 229 -8.99 -8.91 7.79
N ASN A 230 -9.21 -9.97 8.54
CA ASN A 230 -10.26 -10.97 8.34
C ASN A 230 -11.50 -10.73 9.21
N GLY A 231 -11.49 -9.67 10.03
CA GLY A 231 -12.59 -9.31 10.92
C GLY A 231 -12.77 -10.21 12.15
N GLU A 232 -11.84 -11.13 12.42
CA GLU A 232 -11.97 -12.10 13.54
C GLU A 232 -11.56 -11.52 14.90
N CYS A 233 -10.93 -10.33 14.92
CA CYS A 233 -10.62 -9.68 16.19
C CYS A 233 -11.91 -9.17 16.88
N GLU A 234 -11.84 -8.96 18.21
CA GLU A 234 -12.98 -8.48 19.01
C GLU A 234 -13.61 -7.17 18.49
N LEU A 235 -12.86 -6.36 17.77
CA LEU A 235 -13.31 -5.09 17.20
C LEU A 235 -13.98 -5.25 15.82
N GLY A 236 -13.96 -6.46 15.25
CA GLY A 236 -14.36 -6.70 13.87
C GLY A 236 -13.37 -6.09 12.85
N TYR A 237 -13.87 -5.67 11.71
CA TYR A 237 -13.06 -5.07 10.66
C TYR A 237 -12.57 -3.67 11.00
N PHE A 238 -11.33 -3.39 10.66
CA PHE A 238 -10.76 -2.05 10.74
C PHE A 238 -11.06 -1.23 9.48
N TYR A 239 -11.33 0.04 9.69
CA TYR A 239 -11.22 1.05 8.64
C TYR A 239 -9.75 1.45 8.45
N ALA A 240 -9.39 1.93 7.28
CA ALA A 240 -8.04 2.41 6.98
C ALA A 240 -8.06 3.93 6.85
N GLU A 241 -7.09 4.62 7.44
CA GLU A 241 -6.92 6.07 7.37
C GLU A 241 -6.19 6.46 6.07
N ALA A 242 -6.25 7.72 5.66
CA ALA A 242 -5.72 8.24 4.39
C ALA A 242 -4.22 7.96 4.11
N THR A 243 -3.43 7.59 5.12
CA THR A 243 -2.02 7.17 4.99
C THR A 243 -1.86 5.69 4.65
N SER A 244 -2.96 5.00 4.39
CA SER A 244 -3.00 3.57 4.09
C SER A 244 -3.94 3.26 2.92
N PHE A 245 -3.82 2.04 2.44
CA PHE A 245 -4.62 1.47 1.35
C PHE A 245 -5.25 0.16 1.82
N ILE A 246 -6.31 -0.23 1.13
CA ILE A 246 -6.90 -1.56 1.24
C ILE A 246 -6.85 -2.26 -0.11
N LEU A 247 -6.63 -3.58 -0.08
CA LEU A 247 -6.71 -4.46 -1.22
C LEU A 247 -7.73 -5.55 -0.90
N THR A 248 -8.80 -5.60 -1.68
CA THR A 248 -9.90 -6.58 -1.57
C THR A 248 -9.96 -7.45 -2.82
N GLY A 249 -10.55 -8.63 -2.73
CA GLY A 249 -10.70 -9.57 -3.85
C GLY A 249 -10.40 -11.00 -3.43
N GLU A 250 -10.04 -11.82 -4.40
CA GLU A 250 -9.76 -13.25 -4.19
C GLU A 250 -8.30 -13.53 -3.85
N HIS A 251 -8.04 -14.71 -3.28
CA HIS A 251 -6.70 -15.23 -2.98
C HIS A 251 -5.83 -14.32 -2.09
N LEU A 252 -6.43 -13.57 -1.15
CA LEU A 252 -5.70 -12.58 -0.35
C LEU A 252 -4.55 -13.17 0.49
N ARG A 253 -4.68 -14.43 0.97
CA ARG A 253 -3.61 -15.09 1.74
C ARG A 253 -2.41 -15.43 0.86
N TYR A 254 -2.65 -15.92 -0.35
CA TYR A 254 -1.60 -16.14 -1.35
C TYR A 254 -0.91 -14.81 -1.69
N LEU A 255 -1.69 -13.77 -2.00
CA LEU A 255 -1.16 -12.44 -2.29
C LEU A 255 -0.37 -11.86 -1.11
N LEU A 256 -0.80 -12.08 0.12
CA LEU A 256 -0.09 -11.65 1.32
C LEU A 256 1.32 -12.29 1.39
N GLY A 257 1.42 -13.60 1.16
CA GLY A 257 2.71 -14.30 1.10
C GLY A 257 3.60 -13.77 -0.02
N MET A 258 3.04 -13.59 -1.22
CA MET A 258 3.74 -13.04 -2.38
C MET A 258 4.26 -11.63 -2.12
N LEU A 259 3.41 -10.72 -1.64
CA LEU A 259 3.75 -9.30 -1.37
C LEU A 259 4.82 -9.12 -0.29
N HIS A 260 4.97 -10.09 0.61
CA HIS A 260 6.02 -10.08 1.62
C HIS A 260 7.30 -10.81 1.20
N SER A 261 7.28 -11.55 0.09
CA SER A 261 8.46 -12.30 -0.38
C SER A 261 9.60 -11.37 -0.77
N LYS A 262 10.82 -11.89 -0.65
CA LYS A 262 12.04 -11.16 -1.06
C LYS A 262 12.02 -10.80 -2.54
N LEU A 263 11.59 -11.72 -3.41
CA LEU A 263 11.50 -11.45 -4.85
C LEU A 263 10.58 -10.26 -5.16
N ILE A 264 9.37 -10.26 -4.63
CA ILE A 264 8.40 -9.18 -4.91
C ILE A 264 8.84 -7.87 -4.27
N THR A 265 9.45 -7.92 -3.08
CA THR A 265 10.07 -6.75 -2.45
C THR A 265 11.18 -6.16 -3.30
N PHE A 266 12.10 -7.00 -3.78
CA PHE A 266 13.19 -6.61 -4.69
C PHE A 266 12.63 -6.02 -5.99
N ALA A 267 11.71 -6.73 -6.65
CA ALA A 267 11.09 -6.27 -7.89
C ALA A 267 10.40 -4.92 -7.71
N PHE A 268 9.65 -4.74 -6.61
CA PHE A 268 9.00 -3.47 -6.30
C PHE A 268 10.01 -2.34 -6.16
N LYS A 269 11.01 -2.49 -5.29
CA LYS A 269 12.02 -1.46 -5.02
C LYS A 269 12.82 -1.11 -6.28
N THR A 270 13.17 -2.11 -7.09
CA THR A 270 14.07 -1.95 -8.24
C THR A 270 13.34 -1.46 -9.49
N PHE A 271 12.11 -1.94 -9.75
CA PHE A 271 11.46 -1.75 -11.07
C PHE A 271 10.15 -0.96 -11.02
N TYR A 272 9.43 -0.93 -9.90
CA TYR A 272 8.04 -0.43 -9.88
C TYR A 272 7.81 0.76 -8.94
N ALA A 273 8.64 0.97 -7.92
CA ALA A 273 8.42 2.01 -6.89
C ALA A 273 8.62 3.45 -7.38
N GLY A 274 9.19 3.65 -8.56
CA GLY A 274 9.44 4.99 -9.11
C GLY A 274 10.52 5.78 -8.37
N GLY A 275 11.40 5.10 -7.64
CA GLY A 275 12.47 5.67 -6.80
C GLY A 275 12.13 5.63 -5.31
N GLY A 276 13.17 5.69 -4.50
CA GLY A 276 13.06 5.75 -3.04
C GLY A 276 12.86 7.17 -2.52
N LEU A 277 12.47 7.28 -1.27
CA LEU A 277 12.34 8.55 -0.53
C LEU A 277 13.44 8.70 0.53
N GLY A 278 14.64 8.22 0.23
CA GLY A 278 15.75 8.17 1.18
C GLY A 278 15.36 7.35 2.43
N GLU A 279 15.62 7.88 3.62
CA GLU A 279 15.33 7.22 4.90
C GLU A 279 13.83 6.96 5.13
N SER A 280 12.93 7.65 4.41
CA SER A 280 11.47 7.42 4.54
C SER A 280 11.01 6.13 3.86
N GLY A 281 11.82 5.54 2.96
CA GLY A 281 11.52 4.28 2.28
C GLY A 281 10.89 4.48 0.90
N TYR A 282 9.83 3.74 0.60
CA TYR A 282 9.18 3.69 -0.71
C TYR A 282 7.70 3.99 -0.62
N ARG A 283 7.13 4.49 -1.74
CA ARG A 283 5.68 4.76 -1.85
C ARG A 283 4.96 3.55 -2.42
N TYR A 284 4.21 2.85 -1.58
CA TYR A 284 3.36 1.72 -1.96
C TYR A 284 1.99 2.20 -2.49
N LYS A 285 2.00 3.12 -3.46
CA LYS A 285 0.76 3.62 -4.09
C LYS A 285 0.11 2.57 -4.97
N LYS A 286 -1.22 2.66 -5.13
CA LYS A 286 -2.00 1.85 -6.06
C LYS A 286 -1.31 1.73 -7.42
N ALA A 287 -0.99 2.87 -8.06
CA ALA A 287 -0.38 2.92 -9.39
C ALA A 287 0.96 2.16 -9.53
N PHE A 288 1.63 1.85 -8.42
CA PHE A 288 2.85 1.07 -8.40
C PHE A 288 2.58 -0.40 -8.06
N ILE A 289 1.78 -0.66 -7.02
CA ILE A 289 1.43 -2.01 -6.58
C ILE A 289 0.66 -2.78 -7.66
N GLU A 290 -0.27 -2.13 -8.36
CA GLU A 290 -1.08 -2.76 -9.42
C GLU A 290 -0.28 -3.24 -10.63
N ARG A 291 0.99 -2.83 -10.74
CA ARG A 291 1.92 -3.25 -11.80
C ARG A 291 2.73 -4.49 -11.43
N LEU A 292 2.74 -4.91 -10.17
CA LEU A 292 3.50 -6.06 -9.73
C LEU A 292 3.04 -7.33 -10.44
N PRO A 293 3.94 -8.03 -11.12
CA PRO A 293 3.60 -9.23 -11.89
C PRO A 293 3.62 -10.45 -10.96
N ILE A 294 2.46 -10.83 -10.45
CA ILE A 294 2.26 -12.00 -9.59
C ILE A 294 1.59 -13.12 -10.41
N PRO A 295 2.10 -14.37 -10.37
CA PRO A 295 1.50 -15.48 -11.10
C PRO A 295 0.10 -15.79 -10.61
N GLN A 296 -0.87 -15.80 -11.50
CA GLN A 296 -2.22 -16.29 -11.20
C GLN A 296 -2.18 -17.79 -10.86
N ILE A 297 -3.09 -18.20 -9.97
CA ILE A 297 -3.22 -19.59 -9.58
C ILE A 297 -3.84 -20.39 -10.74
N THR A 298 -3.17 -21.46 -11.15
CA THR A 298 -3.56 -22.34 -12.23
C THR A 298 -3.31 -23.77 -11.82
N GLU A 299 -3.88 -24.76 -12.54
CA GLU A 299 -3.62 -26.19 -12.27
C GLU A 299 -2.12 -26.54 -12.22
N LYS A 300 -1.28 -25.82 -12.97
CA LYS A 300 0.17 -26.08 -13.05
C LYS A 300 0.95 -25.64 -11.81
N ASN A 301 0.47 -24.61 -11.11
CA ASN A 301 1.16 -24.04 -9.96
C ASN A 301 0.33 -24.13 -8.66
N GLN A 302 -0.81 -24.79 -8.70
CA GLN A 302 -1.75 -24.91 -7.56
C GLN A 302 -1.04 -25.38 -6.29
N GLU A 303 -0.24 -26.46 -6.40
CA GLU A 303 0.48 -27.01 -5.23
C GLU A 303 1.43 -26.01 -4.58
N LEU A 304 2.12 -25.17 -5.37
CA LEU A 304 3.00 -24.12 -4.84
C LEU A 304 2.19 -23.00 -4.22
N ALA A 305 1.10 -22.59 -4.87
CA ALA A 305 0.22 -21.55 -4.38
C ALA A 305 -0.46 -21.94 -3.06
N ASP A 306 -0.91 -23.19 -2.94
CA ASP A 306 -1.50 -23.74 -1.72
C ASP A 306 -0.48 -23.73 -0.57
N LYS A 307 0.75 -24.17 -0.81
CA LYS A 307 1.82 -24.12 0.21
C LYS A 307 2.15 -22.71 0.66
N ILE A 308 2.22 -21.75 -0.28
CA ILE A 308 2.44 -20.32 0.06
C ILE A 308 1.28 -19.81 0.93
N THR A 309 0.05 -20.15 0.58
CA THR A 309 -1.16 -19.82 1.33
C THR A 309 -1.09 -20.40 2.74
N ASP A 310 -0.80 -21.68 2.87
CA ASP A 310 -0.70 -22.38 4.16
C ASP A 310 0.37 -21.77 5.07
N TYR A 311 1.53 -21.43 4.53
CA TYR A 311 2.57 -20.76 5.33
C TYR A 311 2.17 -19.33 5.73
N ALA A 312 1.49 -18.58 4.86
CA ALA A 312 0.96 -17.28 5.22
C ALA A 312 -0.09 -17.37 6.35
N GLU A 313 -0.97 -18.36 6.32
CA GLU A 313 -1.94 -18.63 7.39
C GLU A 313 -1.26 -19.03 8.71
N GLN A 314 -0.23 -19.86 8.65
CA GLN A 314 0.55 -20.21 9.85
C GLN A 314 1.22 -18.97 10.45
N ILE A 315 1.76 -18.08 9.62
CA ILE A 315 2.36 -16.81 10.09
C ILE A 315 1.29 -15.94 10.75
N LEU A 316 0.12 -15.77 10.11
CA LEU A 316 -0.99 -15.01 10.67
C LEU A 316 -1.42 -15.55 12.03
N ALA A 317 -1.62 -16.86 12.15
CA ALA A 317 -2.00 -17.51 13.42
C ALA A 317 -0.94 -17.34 14.55
N LEU A 318 0.35 -17.33 14.18
CA LEU A 318 1.43 -17.04 15.14
C LEU A 318 1.41 -15.57 15.58
N LYS A 319 1.24 -14.65 14.64
CA LYS A 319 1.22 -13.21 14.88
C LYS A 319 -0.03 -12.74 15.64
N GLU A 320 -1.14 -13.42 15.47
CA GLU A 320 -2.36 -13.17 16.26
C GLU A 320 -2.14 -13.50 17.74
N LYS A 321 -1.48 -14.61 18.04
CA LYS A 321 -1.15 -15.01 19.43
C LYS A 321 -0.07 -14.13 20.04
N ASP A 322 0.95 -13.80 19.30
CA ASP A 322 2.06 -12.93 19.69
C ASP A 322 2.52 -12.09 18.49
N PRO A 323 2.20 -10.81 18.43
CA PRO A 323 2.63 -9.93 17.33
C PRO A 323 4.16 -9.90 17.10
N LYS A 324 4.95 -10.27 18.14
CA LYS A 324 6.42 -10.36 18.10
C LYS A 324 6.94 -11.76 17.78
N ALA A 325 6.06 -12.74 17.55
CA ALA A 325 6.48 -14.12 17.23
C ALA A 325 7.49 -14.13 16.08
N ASN A 326 8.53 -14.97 16.21
CA ASN A 326 9.52 -15.15 15.15
C ASN A 326 8.95 -16.04 14.04
N THR A 327 8.78 -15.49 12.87
CA THR A 327 8.22 -16.14 11.66
C THR A 327 9.24 -16.37 10.56
N GLN A 328 10.51 -16.04 10.77
CA GLN A 328 11.58 -16.09 9.76
C GLN A 328 11.71 -17.44 9.06
N ARG A 329 11.47 -18.56 9.77
CA ARG A 329 11.52 -19.89 9.15
C ARG A 329 10.43 -20.04 8.09
N LEU A 330 9.19 -19.68 8.43
CA LEU A 330 8.06 -19.77 7.50
C LEU A 330 8.21 -18.81 6.33
N GLU A 331 8.72 -17.61 6.58
CA GLU A 331 9.00 -16.61 5.54
C GLU A 331 10.07 -17.10 4.54
N LYS A 332 11.12 -17.81 5.01
CA LYS A 332 12.12 -18.44 4.15
C LYS A 332 11.52 -19.56 3.29
N GLU A 333 10.59 -20.34 3.83
CA GLU A 333 9.87 -21.36 3.05
C GLU A 333 9.03 -20.69 1.93
N ILE A 334 8.35 -19.57 2.25
CA ILE A 334 7.63 -18.78 1.24
C ILE A 334 8.60 -18.29 0.16
N ASP A 335 9.75 -17.70 0.55
CA ASP A 335 10.74 -17.21 -0.41
C ASP A 335 11.22 -18.33 -1.35
N ALA A 336 11.53 -19.52 -0.81
CA ALA A 336 11.96 -20.67 -1.61
C ALA A 336 10.88 -21.13 -2.62
N LEU A 337 9.61 -21.17 -2.20
CA LEU A 337 8.49 -21.51 -3.08
C LEU A 337 8.27 -20.42 -4.16
N VAL A 338 8.44 -19.15 -3.80
CA VAL A 338 8.33 -18.04 -4.75
C VAL A 338 9.46 -18.12 -5.78
N TYR A 339 10.70 -18.37 -5.38
CA TYR A 339 11.82 -18.57 -6.32
C TYR A 339 11.55 -19.72 -7.29
N GLN A 340 11.02 -20.83 -6.78
CA GLN A 340 10.60 -21.97 -7.60
C GLN A 340 9.48 -21.59 -8.58
N LEU A 341 8.47 -20.83 -8.12
CA LEU A 341 7.33 -20.40 -8.92
C LEU A 341 7.76 -19.54 -10.11
N TYR A 342 8.82 -18.74 -9.96
CA TYR A 342 9.39 -17.92 -11.03
C TYR A 342 10.55 -18.61 -11.77
N HIS A 343 10.83 -19.88 -11.47
CA HIS A 343 11.91 -20.65 -12.09
C HIS A 343 13.28 -19.96 -12.02
N LEU A 344 13.61 -19.33 -10.89
CA LEU A 344 14.86 -18.60 -10.74
C LEU A 344 16.05 -19.52 -10.62
N THR A 345 17.19 -19.13 -11.20
CA THR A 345 18.48 -19.77 -10.99
C THR A 345 19.15 -19.29 -9.70
N ASP A 346 20.16 -20.05 -9.22
CA ASP A 346 20.90 -19.66 -8.02
C ASP A 346 21.60 -18.29 -8.15
N GLU A 347 22.04 -17.93 -9.36
CA GLU A 347 22.64 -16.62 -9.64
C GLU A 347 21.61 -15.51 -9.55
N GLU A 348 20.39 -15.72 -10.06
CA GLU A 348 19.29 -14.77 -9.98
C GLU A 348 18.80 -14.59 -8.52
N ILE A 349 18.71 -15.68 -7.77
CA ILE A 349 18.38 -15.66 -6.33
C ILE A 349 19.44 -14.84 -5.57
N LYS A 350 20.72 -15.05 -5.87
CA LYS A 350 21.80 -14.28 -5.24
C LYS A 350 21.68 -12.79 -5.50
N ILE A 351 21.33 -12.37 -6.73
CA ILE A 351 21.12 -10.94 -7.07
C ILE A 351 19.99 -10.36 -6.21
N ILE A 352 18.90 -11.11 -6.01
CA ILE A 352 17.76 -10.68 -5.21
C ILE A 352 18.14 -10.56 -3.74
N GLU A 353 18.89 -11.51 -3.20
CA GLU A 353 19.27 -11.53 -1.80
C GLU A 353 20.36 -10.52 -1.44
N ASP A 354 21.32 -10.26 -2.36
CA ASP A 354 22.38 -9.25 -2.19
C ASP A 354 21.87 -7.81 -2.39
N GLY A 355 20.74 -7.62 -3.07
CA GLY A 355 20.12 -6.33 -3.36
C GLY A 355 19.07 -5.86 -2.35
N GLN A 356 18.95 -6.49 -1.18
CA GLN A 356 18.00 -6.16 -0.11
C GLN A 356 18.56 -5.26 0.97
#